data_1700def0c2c5411bb3d5a7eff7c51f58
#
_entry.id   1700def0c2c5411bb3d5a7eff7c51f58
#
_cell.length_a   1.000
_cell.length_b   1.000
_cell.length_c   1.000
_cell.angle_alpha   90.00
_cell.angle_beta   90.00
_cell.angle_gamma   90.00
#
_symmetry.space_group_name_H-M   'P 1'
#
loop_
_entity.id
_entity.type
_entity.pdbx_description
1 polymer ?
#
loop_
_entity_poly.entity_id
_entity_poly.type
_entity_poly.pdbx_seq_one_letter_code
_entity_poly.pdbx_strand_id
1 'polypeptide(L)'
;MKSAYAQSGVDYTLLEPFKQQMIAAGKRTLSFPNRRGVYINEEVLHAHGGVFEYHGTLPHLWCNTQEGLGNKNWIAEWMYQHDGTGRTHYASIAKDTALMAVNDVIAQGALPVVYTDEVAVGDSAWFGDERRAADLAQGFYEICEEVGMALPAGESPALRYLIKPEPPVTAAPSLSGCVTGIIAPRERLITGSNLAPGDHIIAAASSGLHANGISLVIKKALELKDSFLTMLPTGRTLGEEALIPTRSYVALVETLLAHEVAVHALLPGTGDGVGKLAYDKRPFTYRIHSWLSVPPLFTYFREAIGLPLQDCLKTFNWGAGYYLFVPESEAERVCALGREAGYELMDVGVVAEGERCVVFEPEGVTLPPPGH
;
A
#
# COMPACT_ATOMS: atom_id res chain seq x y z
N MET A 1 -0.07 24.14 34.95
CA MET A 1 -0.66 22.80 35.28
C MET A 1 -1.36 22.32 34.01
N LYS A 2 -1.17 21.04 33.64
CA LYS A 2 -1.94 20.45 32.54
C LYS A 2 -3.43 20.41 32.93
N SER A 3 -4.33 20.63 31.95
CA SER A 3 -5.75 20.47 32.16
C SER A 3 -6.11 19.02 32.54
N ALA A 4 -7.28 18.80 33.14
CA ALA A 4 -7.73 17.44 33.47
C ALA A 4 -7.82 16.56 32.19
N TYR A 5 -8.20 17.15 31.06
CA TYR A 5 -8.27 16.46 29.77
C TYR A 5 -6.89 16.11 29.22
N ALA A 6 -5.89 16.99 29.36
CA ALA A 6 -4.51 16.69 29.01
C ALA A 6 -3.91 15.58 29.90
N GLN A 7 -4.32 15.49 31.17
CA GLN A 7 -3.92 14.40 32.06
C GLN A 7 -4.52 13.05 31.67
N SER A 8 -5.67 13.06 30.99
CA SER A 8 -6.31 11.84 30.46
C SER A 8 -5.74 11.37 29.11
N GLY A 9 -4.76 12.09 28.54
CA GLY A 9 -4.06 11.71 27.30
C GLY A 9 -4.41 12.55 26.08
N VAL A 10 -5.28 13.58 26.22
CA VAL A 10 -5.71 14.45 25.14
C VAL A 10 -5.26 15.88 25.42
N ASP A 11 -4.09 16.26 24.92
CA ASP A 11 -3.50 17.58 25.10
C ASP A 11 -3.56 18.36 23.79
N TYR A 12 -4.50 19.30 23.66
CA TYR A 12 -4.69 20.11 22.47
C TYR A 12 -3.48 21.02 22.14
N THR A 13 -2.63 21.34 23.11
CA THR A 13 -1.43 22.11 22.84
C THR A 13 -0.40 21.35 21.99
N LEU A 14 -0.48 20.01 22.00
CA LEU A 14 0.34 19.11 21.18
C LEU A 14 -0.39 18.71 19.90
N LEU A 15 -1.69 18.46 20.01
CA LEU A 15 -2.52 18.00 18.89
C LEU A 15 -2.74 19.08 17.82
N GLU A 16 -2.99 20.32 18.24
CA GLU A 16 -3.35 21.39 17.30
C GLU A 16 -2.22 21.73 16.31
N PRO A 17 -0.95 21.86 16.70
CA PRO A 17 0.15 22.06 15.74
C PRO A 17 0.24 20.92 14.71
N PHE A 18 0.04 19.68 15.11
CA PHE A 18 0.02 18.53 14.20
C PHE A 18 -1.14 18.67 13.17
N LYS A 19 -2.36 18.95 13.64
CA LYS A 19 -3.52 19.16 12.76
C LYS A 19 -3.27 20.26 11.75
N GLN A 20 -2.67 21.38 12.16
CA GLN A 20 -2.38 22.49 11.26
C GLN A 20 -1.38 22.11 10.16
N GLN A 21 -0.38 21.29 10.45
CA GLN A 21 0.55 20.77 9.43
C GLN A 21 -0.17 19.86 8.43
N MET A 22 -1.02 18.95 8.90
CA MET A 22 -1.82 18.07 8.04
C MET A 22 -2.79 18.87 7.15
N ILE A 23 -3.49 19.86 7.72
CA ILE A 23 -4.38 20.77 6.97
C ILE A 23 -3.60 21.56 5.91
N ALA A 24 -2.43 22.07 6.26
CA ALA A 24 -1.59 22.81 5.31
C ALA A 24 -1.11 21.91 4.14
N ALA A 25 -0.72 20.68 4.42
CA ALA A 25 -0.37 19.71 3.39
C ALA A 25 -1.60 19.38 2.52
N GLY A 26 -2.75 19.08 3.14
CA GLY A 26 -4.01 18.79 2.44
C GLY A 26 -4.45 19.90 1.49
N LYS A 27 -4.38 21.17 1.92
CA LYS A 27 -4.74 22.32 1.07
C LYS A 27 -3.92 22.40 -0.22
N ARG A 28 -2.67 21.95 -0.21
CA ARG A 28 -1.81 21.92 -1.41
C ARG A 28 -2.24 20.86 -2.42
N THR A 29 -3.05 19.90 -2.02
CA THR A 29 -3.47 18.75 -2.87
C THR A 29 -4.81 18.97 -3.58
N LEU A 30 -5.58 20.00 -3.23
CA LEU A 30 -6.99 20.14 -3.61
C LEU A 30 -7.23 20.17 -5.13
N SER A 31 -6.26 20.64 -5.92
CA SER A 31 -6.36 20.71 -7.38
C SER A 31 -5.88 19.44 -8.11
N PHE A 32 -5.26 18.48 -7.43
CA PHE A 32 -4.68 17.31 -8.10
C PHE A 32 -5.71 16.43 -8.83
N PRO A 33 -6.93 16.20 -8.30
CA PRO A 33 -7.94 15.41 -9.01
C PRO A 33 -8.61 16.14 -10.19
N ASN A 34 -8.35 17.45 -10.38
CA ASN A 34 -8.94 18.22 -11.50
C ASN A 34 -8.60 17.60 -12.87
N ARG A 35 -7.42 16.97 -12.99
CA ARG A 35 -7.02 16.24 -14.22
C ARG A 35 -7.96 15.10 -14.59
N ARG A 36 -8.76 14.62 -13.65
CA ARG A 36 -9.79 13.58 -13.81
C ARG A 36 -11.22 14.15 -13.81
N GLY A 37 -11.34 15.47 -13.90
CA GLY A 37 -12.63 16.18 -13.91
C GLY A 37 -13.30 16.24 -12.55
N VAL A 38 -12.59 15.94 -11.45
CA VAL A 38 -13.11 16.04 -10.09
C VAL A 38 -12.56 17.29 -9.41
N TYR A 39 -13.44 18.08 -8.81
CA TYR A 39 -13.11 19.35 -8.18
C TYR A 39 -13.55 19.36 -6.73
N ILE A 40 -12.64 19.74 -5.83
CA ILE A 40 -12.95 19.87 -4.40
C ILE A 40 -13.64 21.22 -4.16
N ASN A 41 -14.73 21.22 -3.42
CA ASN A 41 -15.42 22.42 -3.01
C ASN A 41 -14.68 23.06 -1.82
N GLU A 42 -13.98 24.17 -2.08
CA GLU A 42 -13.16 24.86 -1.08
C GLU A 42 -13.99 25.65 -0.05
N GLU A 43 -15.26 25.98 -0.34
CA GLU A 43 -16.12 26.73 0.58
C GLU A 43 -16.45 25.93 1.85
N VAL A 44 -16.42 24.59 1.76
CA VAL A 44 -16.76 23.69 2.87
C VAL A 44 -15.55 23.01 3.53
N LEU A 45 -14.34 23.42 3.22
CA LEU A 45 -13.12 22.83 3.82
C LEU A 45 -13.00 23.01 5.34
N HIS A 46 -13.78 23.90 5.92
CA HIS A 46 -13.85 24.10 7.38
C HIS A 46 -15.03 23.36 8.02
N ALA A 47 -15.82 22.62 7.23
CA ALA A 47 -16.91 21.78 7.68
C ALA A 47 -16.41 20.37 8.09
N HIS A 48 -17.34 19.49 8.44
CA HIS A 48 -17.04 18.15 8.95
C HIS A 48 -16.73 17.11 7.87
N GLY A 49 -16.66 17.49 6.60
CA GLY A 49 -16.40 16.56 5.49
C GLY A 49 -15.93 17.26 4.22
N GLY A 50 -15.21 16.55 3.39
CA GLY A 50 -14.81 17.01 2.05
C GLY A 50 -15.98 16.87 1.07
N VAL A 51 -16.32 17.94 0.37
CA VAL A 51 -17.31 17.94 -0.72
C VAL A 51 -16.57 18.06 -2.04
N PHE A 52 -16.96 17.27 -3.01
CA PHE A 52 -16.36 17.29 -4.35
C PHE A 52 -17.41 16.95 -5.42
N GLU A 53 -17.17 17.38 -6.64
CA GLU A 53 -18.07 17.18 -7.78
C GLU A 53 -17.31 16.75 -9.03
N TYR A 54 -17.98 16.02 -9.91
CA TYR A 54 -17.45 15.60 -11.21
C TYR A 54 -18.05 16.49 -12.30
N HIS A 55 -17.19 17.22 -13.02
CA HIS A 55 -17.58 18.12 -14.11
C HIS A 55 -17.55 17.46 -15.50
N GLY A 56 -17.26 16.14 -15.58
CA GLY A 56 -17.30 15.42 -16.86
C GLY A 56 -18.73 15.09 -17.30
N THR A 57 -18.88 14.75 -18.57
CA THR A 57 -20.17 14.38 -19.20
C THR A 57 -20.33 12.86 -19.36
N LEU A 58 -19.28 12.07 -19.11
CA LEU A 58 -19.32 10.62 -19.29
C LEU A 58 -20.07 9.93 -18.16
N PRO A 59 -20.88 8.90 -18.45
CA PRO A 59 -21.36 8.00 -17.41
C PRO A 59 -20.21 7.46 -16.59
N HIS A 60 -20.31 7.50 -15.26
CA HIS A 60 -19.21 7.14 -14.36
C HIS A 60 -19.71 6.35 -13.16
N LEU A 61 -18.76 5.71 -12.47
CA LEU A 61 -18.96 5.02 -11.19
C LEU A 61 -17.97 5.55 -10.17
N TRP A 62 -18.33 5.43 -8.91
CA TRP A 62 -17.46 5.71 -7.77
C TRP A 62 -17.08 4.40 -7.07
N CYS A 63 -15.85 4.30 -6.64
CA CYS A 63 -15.34 3.18 -5.84
C CYS A 63 -14.70 3.72 -4.57
N ASN A 64 -15.01 3.11 -3.43
CA ASN A 64 -14.36 3.43 -2.16
C ASN A 64 -13.64 2.21 -1.62
N THR A 65 -12.43 2.43 -1.07
CA THR A 65 -11.67 1.41 -0.36
C THR A 65 -11.12 1.99 0.93
N GLN A 66 -11.32 1.29 2.04
CA GLN A 66 -10.79 1.60 3.37
C GLN A 66 -9.75 0.58 3.73
N GLU A 67 -8.54 1.04 4.07
CA GLU A 67 -7.44 0.16 4.48
C GLU A 67 -6.66 0.74 5.67
N GLY A 68 -6.05 -0.16 6.45
CA GLY A 68 -5.12 0.17 7.51
C GLY A 68 -3.70 -0.23 7.16
N LEU A 69 -2.71 0.53 7.64
CA LEU A 69 -1.29 0.24 7.41
C LEU A 69 -0.83 -1.07 8.09
N GLY A 70 -1.44 -1.46 9.18
CA GLY A 70 -0.91 -2.53 10.03
C GLY A 70 0.29 -2.06 10.86
N ASN A 71 1.33 -2.90 10.98
CA ASN A 71 2.40 -2.71 11.96
C ASN A 71 3.68 -2.05 11.43
N LYS A 72 3.74 -1.60 10.19
CA LYS A 72 5.01 -1.11 9.57
C LYS A 72 5.58 0.12 10.29
N ASN A 73 4.73 1.00 10.78
CA ASN A 73 5.13 2.17 11.55
C ASN A 73 5.73 1.82 12.93
N TRP A 74 5.49 0.61 13.47
CA TRP A 74 6.21 0.12 14.65
C TRP A 74 7.71 -0.02 14.36
N ILE A 75 8.09 -0.47 13.15
CA ILE A 75 9.49 -0.54 12.71
C ILE A 75 10.07 0.87 12.58
N ALA A 76 9.31 1.82 12.05
CA ALA A 76 9.73 3.23 11.93
C ALA A 76 10.03 3.84 13.30
N GLU A 77 9.17 3.61 14.31
CA GLU A 77 9.40 4.06 15.69
C GLU A 77 10.62 3.38 16.30
N TRP A 78 10.79 2.08 16.08
CA TRP A 78 11.95 1.36 16.58
C TRP A 78 13.25 1.93 15.98
N MET A 79 13.30 2.13 14.66
CA MET A 79 14.45 2.70 13.96
C MET A 79 14.75 4.12 14.45
N TYR A 80 13.73 4.98 14.55
CA TYR A 80 13.87 6.36 15.04
C TYR A 80 14.50 6.43 16.43
N GLN A 81 14.21 5.43 17.30
CA GLN A 81 14.74 5.36 18.66
C GLN A 81 16.18 4.79 18.73
N HIS A 82 16.59 3.93 17.77
CA HIS A 82 17.79 3.09 17.93
C HIS A 82 18.84 3.26 16.84
N ASP A 83 18.51 3.82 15.65
CA ASP A 83 19.49 3.92 14.55
C ASP A 83 20.45 5.12 14.68
N GLY A 84 20.18 6.04 15.61
CA GLY A 84 21.00 7.22 15.86
C GLY A 84 21.02 8.27 14.73
N THR A 85 20.25 8.07 13.65
CA THR A 85 20.23 9.00 12.50
C THR A 85 19.28 10.18 12.70
N GLY A 86 18.29 10.04 13.59
CA GLY A 86 17.21 11.00 13.79
C GLY A 86 16.19 11.05 12.65
N ARG A 87 16.19 10.05 11.74
CA ARG A 87 15.20 9.90 10.66
C ARG A 87 13.93 9.26 11.21
N THR A 88 12.79 9.90 11.01
CA THR A 88 11.51 9.38 11.54
C THR A 88 10.91 8.29 10.65
N HIS A 89 11.28 8.25 9.36
CA HIS A 89 10.69 7.41 8.31
C HIS A 89 9.20 7.67 8.03
N TYR A 90 8.56 8.65 8.65
CA TYR A 90 7.13 8.88 8.52
C TYR A 90 6.70 9.39 7.14
N ALA A 91 7.60 9.98 6.34
CA ALA A 91 7.30 10.24 4.92
C ALA A 91 7.05 8.95 4.12
N SER A 92 7.84 7.89 4.36
CA SER A 92 7.61 6.57 3.78
C SER A 92 6.34 5.91 4.32
N ILE A 93 6.11 6.02 5.63
CA ILE A 93 4.91 5.48 6.30
C ILE A 93 3.62 6.11 5.77
N ALA A 94 3.60 7.42 5.50
CA ALA A 94 2.45 8.09 4.86
C ALA A 94 2.12 7.49 3.49
N LYS A 95 3.16 7.28 2.65
CA LYS A 95 3.02 6.63 1.35
C LYS A 95 2.48 5.20 1.48
N ASP A 96 3.05 4.42 2.39
CA ASP A 96 2.56 3.06 2.65
C ASP A 96 1.09 3.07 3.07
N THR A 97 0.70 3.99 3.97
CA THR A 97 -0.67 4.10 4.47
C THR A 97 -1.67 4.38 3.34
N ALA A 98 -1.37 5.38 2.50
CA ALA A 98 -2.23 5.74 1.39
C ALA A 98 -2.30 4.64 0.33
N LEU A 99 -1.15 4.04 0.00
CA LEU A 99 -1.04 3.06 -1.08
C LEU A 99 -1.68 1.71 -0.76
N MET A 100 -1.96 1.39 0.50
CA MET A 100 -2.79 0.23 0.84
C MET A 100 -4.17 0.34 0.18
N ALA A 101 -4.86 1.46 0.38
CA ALA A 101 -6.17 1.69 -0.22
C ALA A 101 -6.09 2.03 -1.72
N VAL A 102 -5.09 2.82 -2.14
CA VAL A 102 -4.94 3.27 -3.53
C VAL A 102 -4.64 2.11 -4.48
N ASN A 103 -3.73 1.21 -4.12
CA ASN A 103 -3.43 0.05 -4.98
C ASN A 103 -4.60 -0.95 -5.05
N ASP A 104 -5.47 -0.95 -4.04
CA ASP A 104 -6.68 -1.76 -4.05
C ASP A 104 -7.79 -1.15 -4.92
N VAL A 105 -8.04 0.17 -4.81
CA VAL A 105 -9.12 0.82 -5.57
C VAL A 105 -8.90 0.74 -7.08
N ILE A 106 -7.65 0.81 -7.55
CA ILE A 106 -7.33 0.72 -8.97
C ILE A 106 -7.57 -0.68 -9.56
N ALA A 107 -7.72 -1.71 -8.73
CA ALA A 107 -8.01 -3.07 -9.21
C ALA A 107 -9.38 -3.17 -9.91
N GLN A 108 -10.29 -2.25 -9.64
CA GLN A 108 -11.56 -2.12 -10.35
C GLN A 108 -11.51 -1.13 -11.53
N GLY A 109 -10.33 -0.63 -11.90
CA GLY A 109 -10.18 0.40 -12.93
C GLY A 109 -10.54 1.81 -12.43
N ALA A 110 -10.71 2.00 -11.12
CA ALA A 110 -11.01 3.30 -10.52
C ALA A 110 -9.72 4.08 -10.28
N LEU A 111 -9.64 5.31 -10.80
CA LEU A 111 -8.50 6.19 -10.56
C LEU A 111 -8.74 7.04 -9.32
N PRO A 112 -7.78 7.13 -8.37
CA PRO A 112 -7.98 7.82 -7.10
C PRO A 112 -8.20 9.31 -7.29
N VAL A 113 -9.11 9.91 -6.53
CA VAL A 113 -9.43 11.35 -6.59
C VAL A 113 -9.48 12.02 -5.22
N VAL A 114 -9.90 11.31 -4.18
CA VAL A 114 -9.96 11.83 -2.81
C VAL A 114 -9.43 10.77 -1.86
N TYR A 115 -8.63 11.19 -0.90
CA TYR A 115 -8.15 10.39 0.21
C TYR A 115 -8.49 11.08 1.54
N THR A 116 -8.88 10.34 2.53
CA THR A 116 -9.03 10.79 3.91
C THR A 116 -8.24 9.88 4.83
N ASP A 117 -7.49 10.47 5.77
CA ASP A 117 -6.64 9.73 6.68
C ASP A 117 -7.18 9.69 8.12
N GLU A 118 -6.72 8.70 8.87
CA GLU A 118 -6.83 8.67 10.33
C GLU A 118 -5.45 8.38 10.93
N VAL A 119 -5.03 9.26 11.86
CA VAL A 119 -3.81 9.13 12.66
C VAL A 119 -4.19 9.00 14.12
N ALA A 120 -4.49 7.79 14.59
CA ALA A 120 -4.93 7.51 15.95
C ALA A 120 -3.75 7.12 16.84
N VAL A 121 -3.57 7.81 17.96
CA VAL A 121 -2.47 7.56 18.93
C VAL A 121 -2.98 7.13 20.28
N GLY A 122 -2.15 6.45 21.08
CA GLY A 122 -2.47 6.14 22.47
C GLY A 122 -2.44 7.38 23.38
N ASP A 123 -1.55 8.33 23.11
CA ASP A 123 -1.42 9.58 23.87
C ASP A 123 -0.99 10.71 22.95
N SER A 124 -1.57 11.90 23.13
CA SER A 124 -1.25 13.09 22.34
C SER A 124 0.21 13.53 22.41
N ALA A 125 0.98 13.03 23.36
CA ALA A 125 2.42 13.27 23.44
C ALA A 125 3.16 12.85 22.16
N TRP A 126 2.66 11.84 21.42
CA TRP A 126 3.22 11.45 20.13
C TRP A 126 3.18 12.58 19.10
N PHE A 127 2.12 13.37 19.07
CA PHE A 127 1.94 14.51 18.16
C PHE A 127 2.90 15.68 18.47
N GLY A 128 3.48 15.69 19.67
CA GLY A 128 4.43 16.75 20.08
C GLY A 128 5.80 16.67 19.41
N ASP A 129 6.09 15.64 18.63
CA ASP A 129 7.32 15.56 17.83
C ASP A 129 7.09 16.20 16.45
N GLU A 130 7.61 17.41 16.28
CA GLU A 130 7.45 18.20 15.04
C GLU A 130 8.04 17.50 13.79
N ARG A 131 9.08 16.67 13.95
CA ARG A 131 9.71 15.95 12.84
C ARG A 131 8.76 14.86 12.30
N ARG A 132 8.15 14.07 13.21
CA ARG A 132 7.14 13.07 12.81
C ARG A 132 5.99 13.73 12.06
N ALA A 133 5.47 14.84 12.58
CA ALA A 133 4.38 15.58 11.98
C ALA A 133 4.74 16.12 10.59
N ALA A 134 5.90 16.74 10.46
CA ALA A 134 6.38 17.30 9.19
C ALA A 134 6.60 16.19 8.14
N ASP A 135 7.27 15.10 8.51
CA ASP A 135 7.55 13.99 7.59
C ASP A 135 6.26 13.28 7.15
N LEU A 136 5.31 13.05 8.07
CA LEU A 136 4.03 12.43 7.75
C LEU A 136 3.22 13.32 6.79
N ALA A 137 3.09 14.61 7.09
CA ALA A 137 2.39 15.58 6.24
C ALA A 137 3.02 15.69 4.85
N GLN A 138 4.36 15.72 4.79
CA GLN A 138 5.09 15.76 3.52
C GLN A 138 4.88 14.48 2.71
N GLY A 139 4.92 13.30 3.35
CA GLY A 139 4.69 12.03 2.67
C GLY A 139 3.28 11.90 2.11
N PHE A 140 2.26 12.36 2.83
CA PHE A 140 0.88 12.42 2.30
C PHE A 140 0.77 13.39 1.14
N TYR A 141 1.39 14.57 1.21
CA TYR A 141 1.43 15.49 0.08
C TYR A 141 2.05 14.83 -1.17
N GLU A 142 3.22 14.22 -1.02
CA GLU A 142 3.96 13.60 -2.13
C GLU A 142 3.17 12.47 -2.79
N ILE A 143 2.53 11.60 -2.01
CA ILE A 143 1.73 10.52 -2.59
C ILE A 143 0.44 11.03 -3.25
N CYS A 144 -0.18 12.07 -2.70
CA CYS A 144 -1.34 12.72 -3.32
C CYS A 144 -0.96 13.35 -4.67
N GLU A 145 0.21 13.99 -4.75
CA GLU A 145 0.75 14.55 -6.00
C GLU A 145 1.03 13.45 -7.03
N GLU A 146 1.72 12.39 -6.63
CA GLU A 146 2.08 11.25 -7.48
C GLU A 146 0.85 10.62 -8.13
N VAL A 147 -0.17 10.30 -7.32
CA VAL A 147 -1.35 9.57 -7.80
C VAL A 147 -2.50 10.48 -8.26
N GLY A 148 -2.41 11.80 -8.03
CA GLY A 148 -3.39 12.80 -8.47
C GLY A 148 -4.69 12.79 -7.67
N MET A 149 -4.60 12.71 -6.34
CA MET A 149 -5.74 12.76 -5.42
C MET A 149 -5.62 13.91 -4.43
N ALA A 150 -6.75 14.37 -3.88
CA ALA A 150 -6.80 15.37 -2.83
C ALA A 150 -6.88 14.73 -1.45
N LEU A 151 -6.36 15.41 -0.44
CA LEU A 151 -6.51 15.12 0.99
C LEU A 151 -7.30 16.25 1.66
N PRO A 152 -8.65 16.29 1.50
CA PRO A 152 -9.46 17.41 2.00
C PRO A 152 -9.84 17.30 3.47
N ALA A 153 -9.74 16.12 4.07
CA ALA A 153 -10.12 15.85 5.46
C ALA A 153 -9.32 14.70 6.06
N GLY A 154 -9.23 14.68 7.39
CA GLY A 154 -8.60 13.63 8.16
C GLY A 154 -8.99 13.70 9.64
N GLU A 155 -8.58 12.69 10.43
CA GLU A 155 -8.86 12.61 11.85
C GLU A 155 -7.59 12.26 12.65
N SER A 156 -7.46 12.80 13.87
CA SER A 156 -6.27 12.61 14.72
C SER A 156 -6.67 12.40 16.19
N PRO A 157 -7.29 11.27 16.55
CA PRO A 157 -7.74 11.00 17.91
C PRO A 157 -6.61 10.52 18.83
N ALA A 158 -6.70 10.85 20.12
CA ALA A 158 -5.89 10.27 21.18
C ALA A 158 -6.72 9.24 21.97
N LEU A 159 -6.35 7.97 21.85
CA LEU A 159 -7.13 6.79 22.27
C LEU A 159 -6.37 5.95 23.31
N ARG A 160 -6.03 6.54 24.47
CA ARG A 160 -5.19 5.95 25.53
C ARG A 160 -5.64 4.57 25.98
N TYR A 161 -6.94 4.31 25.97
CA TYR A 161 -7.51 3.03 26.43
C TYR A 161 -7.57 1.95 25.37
N LEU A 162 -7.26 2.28 24.10
CA LEU A 162 -7.37 1.37 22.95
C LEU A 162 -6.02 1.10 22.27
N ILE A 163 -5.14 2.11 22.20
CA ILE A 163 -3.89 2.02 21.45
C ILE A 163 -2.71 1.96 22.39
N LYS A 164 -1.98 0.84 22.32
CA LYS A 164 -0.75 0.62 23.06
C LYS A 164 0.15 -0.31 22.22
N PRO A 165 1.28 0.20 21.69
CA PRO A 165 2.19 -0.64 20.94
C PRO A 165 2.87 -1.68 21.84
N GLU A 166 3.28 -2.79 21.22
CA GLU A 166 4.08 -3.82 21.90
C GLU A 166 5.50 -3.31 22.17
N PRO A 167 6.08 -3.55 23.38
CA PRO A 167 7.46 -3.20 23.66
C PRO A 167 8.47 -3.84 22.70
N PRO A 168 9.68 -3.23 22.49
CA PRO A 168 10.21 -2.06 23.19
C PRO A 168 9.69 -0.70 22.71
N VAL A 169 8.91 -0.63 21.65
CA VAL A 169 8.29 0.62 21.20
C VAL A 169 7.22 1.04 22.21
N THR A 170 7.28 2.29 22.66
CA THR A 170 6.39 2.79 23.71
C THR A 170 5.26 3.67 23.19
N ALA A 171 5.38 4.17 21.95
CA ALA A 171 4.37 4.99 21.29
C ALA A 171 4.44 4.79 19.78
N ALA A 172 3.33 4.46 19.16
CA ALA A 172 3.15 4.35 17.72
C ALA A 172 1.69 4.66 17.38
N PRO A 173 1.38 5.33 16.26
CA PRO A 173 0.00 5.54 15.83
C PRO A 173 -0.59 4.26 15.21
N SER A 174 -1.90 4.15 15.21
CA SER A 174 -2.65 3.35 14.24
C SER A 174 -2.96 4.27 13.06
N LEU A 175 -2.59 3.84 11.86
CA LEU A 175 -2.76 4.62 10.63
C LEU A 175 -3.70 3.90 9.68
N SER A 176 -4.68 4.62 9.17
CA SER A 176 -5.65 4.12 8.20
C SER A 176 -6.12 5.22 7.27
N GLY A 177 -6.83 4.86 6.22
CA GLY A 177 -7.45 5.85 5.37
C GLY A 177 -8.39 5.25 4.34
N CYS A 178 -9.24 6.12 3.81
CA CYS A 178 -10.20 5.80 2.78
C CYS A 178 -9.86 6.54 1.48
N VAL A 179 -9.85 5.82 0.37
CA VAL A 179 -9.72 6.41 -0.96
C VAL A 179 -11.06 6.32 -1.69
N THR A 180 -11.45 7.42 -2.32
CA THR A 180 -12.49 7.44 -3.34
C THR A 180 -11.83 7.53 -4.71
N GLY A 181 -12.17 6.60 -5.59
CA GLY A 181 -11.74 6.58 -6.99
C GLY A 181 -12.92 6.75 -7.95
N ILE A 182 -12.64 7.25 -9.15
CA ILE A 182 -13.61 7.42 -10.23
C ILE A 182 -13.31 6.44 -11.38
N ILE A 183 -14.34 5.82 -11.92
CA ILE A 183 -14.32 5.02 -13.16
C ILE A 183 -15.08 5.81 -14.22
N ALA A 184 -14.37 6.47 -15.11
CA ALA A 184 -14.93 7.29 -16.18
C ALA A 184 -14.14 7.08 -17.50
N PRO A 185 -14.80 6.61 -18.57
CA PRO A 185 -16.20 6.15 -18.62
C PRO A 185 -16.45 4.86 -17.83
N ARG A 186 -17.73 4.60 -17.50
CA ARG A 186 -18.13 3.44 -16.65
C ARG A 186 -17.74 2.08 -17.24
N GLU A 187 -17.53 2.01 -18.53
CA GLU A 187 -17.11 0.81 -19.28
C GLU A 187 -15.69 0.34 -18.92
N ARG A 188 -14.89 1.22 -18.27
CA ARG A 188 -13.57 0.88 -17.71
C ARG A 188 -13.62 0.05 -16.43
N LEU A 189 -14.83 -0.29 -15.94
CA LEU A 189 -14.98 -1.14 -14.77
C LEU A 189 -14.37 -2.54 -15.00
N ILE A 190 -13.40 -2.91 -14.20
CA ILE A 190 -12.77 -4.23 -14.18
C ILE A 190 -13.36 -5.03 -13.04
N THR A 191 -14.08 -6.12 -13.36
CA THR A 191 -14.79 -6.94 -12.37
C THR A 191 -14.13 -8.30 -12.11
N GLY A 192 -13.16 -8.70 -12.94
CA GLY A 192 -12.63 -10.06 -12.94
C GLY A 192 -13.54 -11.10 -13.61
N SER A 193 -14.74 -10.72 -14.07
CA SER A 193 -15.68 -11.67 -14.70
C SER A 193 -15.13 -12.28 -15.99
N ASN A 194 -14.27 -11.56 -16.70
CA ASN A 194 -13.66 -11.99 -17.96
C ASN A 194 -12.42 -12.88 -17.77
N LEU A 195 -11.93 -13.02 -16.53
CA LEU A 195 -10.81 -13.93 -16.23
C LEU A 195 -11.16 -15.35 -16.68
N ALA A 196 -10.29 -15.96 -17.48
CA ALA A 196 -10.53 -17.27 -18.10
C ALA A 196 -9.24 -18.09 -18.22
N PRO A 197 -9.34 -19.40 -18.37
CA PRO A 197 -8.21 -20.23 -18.77
C PRO A 197 -7.61 -19.74 -20.09
N GLY A 198 -6.29 -19.70 -20.15
CA GLY A 198 -5.52 -19.10 -21.26
C GLY A 198 -5.11 -17.65 -21.02
N ASP A 199 -5.62 -16.98 -19.99
CA ASP A 199 -5.14 -15.66 -19.64
C ASP A 199 -3.71 -15.74 -19.10
N HIS A 200 -2.87 -14.81 -19.56
CA HIS A 200 -1.52 -14.61 -19.07
C HIS A 200 -1.51 -13.82 -17.78
N ILE A 201 -0.59 -14.19 -16.90
CA ILE A 201 -0.38 -13.55 -15.60
C ILE A 201 0.86 -12.66 -15.71
N ILE A 202 0.65 -11.36 -15.78
CA ILE A 202 1.75 -10.40 -15.81
C ILE A 202 1.97 -9.87 -14.40
N ALA A 203 3.18 -10.06 -13.87
CA ALA A 203 3.57 -9.54 -12.56
C ALA A 203 4.35 -8.24 -12.71
N ALA A 204 4.00 -7.24 -11.92
CA ALA A 204 4.74 -5.99 -11.78
C ALA A 204 5.60 -6.04 -10.53
N ALA A 205 6.89 -5.69 -10.68
CA ALA A 205 7.86 -5.74 -9.60
C ALA A 205 7.45 -4.85 -8.40
N SER A 206 7.64 -5.39 -7.20
CA SER A 206 7.50 -4.63 -5.95
C SER A 206 8.76 -3.78 -5.69
N SER A 207 8.63 -2.77 -4.82
CA SER A 207 9.78 -2.04 -4.27
C SER A 207 10.47 -2.79 -3.11
N GLY A 208 9.93 -3.90 -2.67
CA GLY A 208 10.37 -4.67 -1.50
C GLY A 208 9.19 -5.23 -0.72
N LEU A 209 9.25 -5.10 0.61
CA LEU A 209 8.27 -5.68 1.53
C LEU A 209 6.84 -5.14 1.35
N HIS A 210 6.69 -3.89 0.92
CA HIS A 210 5.44 -3.15 1.00
C HIS A 210 4.94 -3.07 2.46
N ALA A 211 3.66 -3.35 2.72
CA ALA A 211 3.09 -3.25 4.06
C ALA A 211 2.48 -4.58 4.57
N ASN A 212 2.86 -5.72 3.97
CA ASN A 212 2.34 -7.04 4.35
C ASN A 212 3.46 -7.95 4.88
N GLY A 213 3.11 -8.91 5.76
CA GLY A 213 4.07 -9.79 6.41
C GLY A 213 4.85 -9.12 7.55
N ILE A 214 4.52 -7.90 7.93
CA ILE A 214 5.26 -7.05 8.87
C ILE A 214 5.40 -7.70 10.25
N SER A 215 4.35 -8.31 10.78
CA SER A 215 4.38 -8.96 12.09
C SER A 215 5.43 -10.08 12.15
N LEU A 216 5.60 -10.84 11.05
CA LEU A 216 6.64 -11.86 10.95
C LEU A 216 8.04 -11.23 10.89
N VAL A 217 8.19 -10.13 10.13
CA VAL A 217 9.45 -9.38 10.06
C VAL A 217 9.83 -8.85 11.43
N ILE A 218 8.91 -8.22 12.16
CA ILE A 218 9.16 -7.72 13.54
C ILE A 218 9.60 -8.86 14.45
N LYS A 219 8.82 -9.94 14.49
CA LYS A 219 9.12 -11.10 15.34
C LYS A 219 10.53 -11.62 15.07
N LYS A 220 10.87 -11.82 13.80
CA LYS A 220 12.18 -12.38 13.42
C LYS A 220 13.33 -11.39 13.62
N ALA A 221 13.13 -10.13 13.36
CA ALA A 221 14.13 -9.10 13.64
C ALA A 221 14.50 -9.04 15.12
N LEU A 222 13.50 -9.11 16.02
CA LEU A 222 13.73 -9.07 17.46
C LEU A 222 14.46 -10.32 18.01
N GLU A 223 14.49 -11.43 17.27
CA GLU A 223 15.27 -12.63 17.60
C GLU A 223 16.78 -12.47 17.23
N LEU A 224 17.14 -11.48 16.39
CA LEU A 224 18.50 -11.21 15.97
C LEU A 224 19.26 -10.37 17.01
N LYS A 225 20.59 -10.57 17.11
CA LYS A 225 21.45 -9.83 18.05
C LYS A 225 21.36 -8.32 17.90
N ASP A 226 21.41 -7.83 16.64
CA ASP A 226 21.39 -6.41 16.31
C ASP A 226 20.01 -5.94 15.83
N SER A 227 19.00 -6.83 15.95
CA SER A 227 17.59 -6.55 15.58
C SER A 227 17.50 -5.90 14.19
N PHE A 228 16.79 -4.78 14.06
CA PHE A 228 16.64 -4.05 12.80
C PHE A 228 17.92 -3.36 12.30
N LEU A 229 18.95 -3.24 13.13
CA LEU A 229 20.28 -2.76 12.71
C LEU A 229 21.14 -3.86 12.08
N THR A 230 20.64 -5.11 11.99
CA THR A 230 21.32 -6.20 11.31
C THR A 230 21.60 -5.81 9.86
N MET A 231 22.87 -5.83 9.47
CA MET A 231 23.33 -5.45 8.13
C MET A 231 23.01 -6.56 7.13
N LEU A 232 22.35 -6.20 6.04
CA LEU A 232 22.07 -7.10 4.91
C LEU A 232 23.17 -7.05 3.86
N PRO A 233 23.26 -8.04 2.95
CA PRO A 233 24.23 -8.04 1.85
C PRO A 233 24.15 -6.83 0.92
N THR A 234 23.02 -6.11 0.92
CA THR A 234 22.82 -4.86 0.17
C THR A 234 23.63 -3.67 0.69
N GLY A 235 24.22 -3.78 1.89
CA GLY A 235 24.83 -2.67 2.60
C GLY A 235 23.83 -1.76 3.34
N ARG A 236 22.56 -2.14 3.40
CA ARG A 236 21.52 -1.51 4.21
C ARG A 236 21.20 -2.38 5.42
N THR A 237 20.66 -1.76 6.47
CA THR A 237 20.13 -2.49 7.61
C THR A 237 18.79 -3.16 7.26
N LEU A 238 18.42 -4.18 8.02
CA LEU A 238 17.12 -4.84 7.90
C LEU A 238 15.96 -3.86 8.06
N GLY A 239 16.08 -2.89 8.98
CA GLY A 239 15.09 -1.84 9.19
C GLY A 239 14.96 -0.91 7.98
N GLU A 240 16.08 -0.49 7.39
CA GLU A 240 16.06 0.34 6.18
C GLU A 240 15.42 -0.38 4.99
N GLU A 241 15.71 -1.67 4.80
CA GLU A 241 15.07 -2.48 3.74
C GLU A 241 13.56 -2.68 4.02
N ALA A 242 13.18 -2.94 5.28
CA ALA A 242 11.78 -3.11 5.66
C ALA A 242 10.96 -1.81 5.51
N LEU A 243 11.61 -0.64 5.61
CA LEU A 243 10.98 0.68 5.52
C LEU A 243 11.03 1.30 4.11
N ILE A 244 11.50 0.57 3.09
CA ILE A 244 11.32 0.98 1.69
C ILE A 244 9.81 1.14 1.45
N PRO A 245 9.36 2.31 0.94
CA PRO A 245 7.93 2.55 0.76
C PRO A 245 7.33 1.66 -0.32
N THR A 246 6.06 1.35 -0.16
CA THR A 246 5.23 0.67 -1.16
C THR A 246 5.27 1.44 -2.48
N ARG A 247 5.26 0.72 -3.60
CA ARG A 247 5.19 1.29 -4.94
C ARG A 247 3.73 1.55 -5.34
N SER A 248 3.46 2.70 -5.94
CA SER A 248 2.19 2.98 -6.60
C SER A 248 2.11 2.27 -7.96
N TYR A 249 0.96 1.70 -8.28
CA TYR A 249 0.66 1.12 -9.60
C TYR A 249 -0.40 1.94 -10.36
N VAL A 250 -0.73 3.15 -9.87
CA VAL A 250 -1.73 4.03 -10.50
C VAL A 250 -1.34 4.38 -11.92
N ALA A 251 -0.11 4.83 -12.16
CA ALA A 251 0.32 5.21 -13.49
C ALA A 251 0.33 4.02 -14.48
N LEU A 252 0.63 2.80 -13.99
CA LEU A 252 0.52 1.59 -14.79
C LEU A 252 -0.92 1.36 -15.24
N VAL A 253 -1.87 1.31 -14.29
CA VAL A 253 -3.28 1.07 -14.61
C VAL A 253 -3.86 2.20 -15.47
N GLU A 254 -3.55 3.46 -15.18
CA GLU A 254 -3.96 4.62 -15.96
C GLU A 254 -3.46 4.51 -17.42
N THR A 255 -2.21 4.06 -17.63
CA THR A 255 -1.65 3.81 -18.96
C THR A 255 -2.41 2.73 -19.71
N LEU A 256 -2.68 1.59 -19.07
CA LEU A 256 -3.42 0.48 -19.70
C LEU A 256 -4.84 0.91 -20.08
N LEU A 257 -5.54 1.63 -19.21
CA LEU A 257 -6.88 2.16 -19.46
C LEU A 257 -6.88 3.21 -20.60
N ALA A 258 -5.85 4.05 -20.68
CA ALA A 258 -5.70 5.05 -21.74
C ALA A 258 -5.46 4.40 -23.12
N HIS A 259 -4.79 3.25 -23.15
CA HIS A 259 -4.51 2.49 -24.38
C HIS A 259 -5.56 1.42 -24.67
N GLU A 260 -6.67 1.40 -23.91
CA GLU A 260 -7.80 0.46 -24.13
C GLU A 260 -7.34 -1.01 -24.16
N VAL A 261 -6.38 -1.36 -23.29
CA VAL A 261 -5.90 -2.73 -23.16
C VAL A 261 -7.03 -3.61 -22.58
N ALA A 262 -7.21 -4.79 -23.16
CA ALA A 262 -8.17 -5.78 -22.64
C ALA A 262 -7.62 -6.41 -21.34
N VAL A 263 -7.92 -5.78 -20.22
CA VAL A 263 -7.57 -6.30 -18.89
C VAL A 263 -8.74 -7.09 -18.33
N HIS A 264 -8.55 -8.38 -18.06
CA HIS A 264 -9.59 -9.27 -17.54
C HIS A 264 -9.73 -9.19 -16.01
N ALA A 265 -8.60 -9.06 -15.30
CA ALA A 265 -8.56 -8.82 -13.86
C ALA A 265 -7.28 -8.10 -13.44
N LEU A 266 -7.33 -7.42 -12.32
CA LEU A 266 -6.20 -6.82 -11.61
C LEU A 266 -6.18 -7.32 -10.17
N LEU A 267 -4.98 -7.51 -9.59
CA LEU A 267 -4.86 -8.00 -8.23
C LEU A 267 -3.63 -7.40 -7.54
N PRO A 268 -3.80 -6.65 -6.43
CA PRO A 268 -2.67 -6.17 -5.64
C PRO A 268 -1.96 -7.32 -4.92
N GLY A 269 -0.63 -7.35 -4.94
CA GLY A 269 0.23 -8.30 -4.25
C GLY A 269 0.33 -7.99 -2.75
N THR A 270 -0.77 -8.17 -2.02
CA THR A 270 -0.91 -7.87 -0.58
C THR A 270 -0.98 -9.15 0.26
N GLY A 271 -1.80 -9.22 1.32
CA GLY A 271 -1.93 -10.40 2.19
C GLY A 271 -2.04 -11.73 1.44
N ASP A 272 -1.69 -12.83 2.09
CA ASP A 272 -1.58 -14.21 1.53
C ASP A 272 -0.43 -14.40 0.50
N GLY A 273 0.43 -13.40 0.32
CA GLY A 273 1.62 -13.50 -0.52
C GLY A 273 1.30 -13.91 -1.97
N VAL A 274 2.11 -14.84 -2.52
CA VAL A 274 1.92 -15.37 -3.88
C VAL A 274 0.64 -16.24 -3.98
N GLY A 275 0.23 -16.85 -2.86
CA GLY A 275 -1.02 -17.63 -2.79
C GLY A 275 -2.28 -16.82 -3.12
N LYS A 276 -2.20 -15.48 -2.98
CA LYS A 276 -3.30 -14.56 -3.34
C LYS A 276 -3.69 -14.63 -4.82
N LEU A 277 -2.84 -15.09 -5.71
CA LEU A 277 -3.20 -15.32 -7.12
C LEU A 277 -4.47 -16.16 -7.27
N ALA A 278 -4.68 -17.14 -6.38
CA ALA A 278 -5.89 -17.95 -6.36
C ALA A 278 -7.06 -17.29 -5.58
N TYR A 279 -7.16 -15.94 -5.62
CA TYR A 279 -8.24 -15.18 -4.95
C TYR A 279 -9.61 -15.44 -5.56
N ASP A 280 -9.71 -15.53 -6.88
CA ASP A 280 -10.96 -15.89 -7.58
C ASP A 280 -11.45 -17.27 -7.13
N LYS A 281 -12.76 -17.40 -6.92
CA LYS A 281 -13.36 -18.60 -6.35
C LYS A 281 -13.64 -19.71 -7.39
N ARG A 282 -13.50 -19.39 -8.68
CA ARG A 282 -13.67 -20.38 -9.76
C ARG A 282 -12.55 -21.42 -9.72
N PRO A 283 -12.77 -22.62 -10.27
CA PRO A 283 -11.81 -23.72 -10.26
C PRO A 283 -10.69 -23.47 -11.29
N PHE A 284 -9.82 -22.50 -10.98
CA PHE A 284 -8.67 -22.14 -11.79
C PHE A 284 -7.37 -22.53 -11.10
N THR A 285 -6.44 -23.09 -11.86
CA THR A 285 -5.05 -23.30 -11.45
C THR A 285 -4.19 -22.20 -12.04
N TYR A 286 -3.49 -21.45 -11.18
CA TYR A 286 -2.57 -20.39 -11.57
C TYR A 286 -1.18 -20.99 -11.70
N ARG A 287 -0.73 -21.26 -12.94
CA ARG A 287 0.56 -21.91 -13.22
C ARG A 287 1.62 -20.85 -13.44
N ILE A 288 2.58 -20.77 -12.53
CA ILE A 288 3.69 -19.80 -12.57
C ILE A 288 4.92 -20.55 -13.06
N HIS A 289 5.40 -20.22 -14.26
CA HIS A 289 6.54 -20.87 -14.92
C HIS A 289 7.85 -20.06 -14.83
N SER A 290 7.76 -18.76 -14.51
CA SER A 290 8.89 -17.85 -14.35
C SER A 290 8.61 -16.85 -13.23
N TRP A 291 9.63 -16.10 -12.77
CA TRP A 291 9.43 -15.16 -11.69
C TRP A 291 10.38 -13.95 -11.78
N LEU A 292 9.93 -12.84 -11.19
CA LEU A 292 10.71 -11.61 -11.01
C LEU A 292 11.91 -11.82 -10.07
N SER A 293 12.85 -10.88 -10.09
CA SER A 293 13.93 -10.84 -9.09
C SER A 293 13.37 -10.72 -7.68
N VAL A 294 13.78 -11.63 -6.80
CA VAL A 294 13.33 -11.64 -5.40
C VAL A 294 14.10 -10.58 -4.62
N PRO A 295 13.43 -9.64 -3.94
CA PRO A 295 14.08 -8.63 -3.11
C PRO A 295 15.01 -9.23 -2.04
N PRO A 296 16.16 -8.59 -1.76
CA PRO A 296 17.18 -9.10 -0.84
C PRO A 296 16.68 -9.41 0.57
N LEU A 297 15.69 -8.63 1.05
CA LEU A 297 15.05 -8.87 2.34
C LEU A 297 14.44 -10.28 2.42
N PHE A 298 13.72 -10.70 1.38
CA PHE A 298 13.07 -12.02 1.35
C PHE A 298 14.08 -13.15 1.24
N THR A 299 15.13 -12.96 0.41
CA THR A 299 16.24 -13.91 0.32
C THR A 299 16.92 -14.08 1.67
N TYR A 300 17.15 -12.98 2.41
CA TYR A 300 17.70 -13.03 3.76
C TYR A 300 16.81 -13.81 4.74
N PHE A 301 15.50 -13.62 4.70
CA PHE A 301 14.56 -14.37 5.54
C PHE A 301 14.56 -15.86 5.22
N ARG A 302 14.64 -16.22 3.95
CA ARG A 302 14.73 -17.63 3.52
C ARG A 302 16.04 -18.27 3.92
N GLU A 303 17.17 -17.64 3.57
CA GLU A 303 18.49 -18.27 3.61
C GLU A 303 19.22 -18.10 4.95
N ALA A 304 19.22 -16.88 5.50
CA ALA A 304 19.93 -16.58 6.73
C ALA A 304 19.10 -16.85 8.00
N ILE A 305 17.80 -16.52 7.96
CA ILE A 305 16.88 -16.80 9.08
C ILE A 305 16.32 -18.23 9.02
N GLY A 306 16.33 -18.85 7.84
CA GLY A 306 15.89 -20.23 7.65
C GLY A 306 14.36 -20.42 7.61
N LEU A 307 13.62 -19.40 7.17
CA LEU A 307 12.19 -19.57 6.94
C LEU A 307 11.91 -20.55 5.79
N PRO A 308 10.99 -21.51 5.96
CA PRO A 308 10.57 -22.38 4.86
C PRO A 308 10.06 -21.56 3.67
N LEU A 309 10.43 -21.96 2.45
CA LEU A 309 9.99 -21.28 1.24
C LEU A 309 8.46 -21.14 1.16
N GLN A 310 7.73 -22.18 1.54
CA GLN A 310 6.28 -22.16 1.54
C GLN A 310 5.71 -21.06 2.44
N ASP A 311 6.32 -20.83 3.60
CA ASP A 311 5.92 -19.76 4.53
C ASP A 311 6.27 -18.38 3.94
N CYS A 312 7.43 -18.26 3.28
CA CYS A 312 7.80 -17.04 2.57
C CYS A 312 6.79 -16.69 1.47
N LEU A 313 6.43 -17.67 0.63
CA LEU A 313 5.49 -17.49 -0.49
C LEU A 313 4.04 -17.25 -0.02
N LYS A 314 3.66 -17.72 1.16
CA LYS A 314 2.35 -17.43 1.76
C LYS A 314 2.29 -16.09 2.48
N THR A 315 3.43 -15.52 2.87
CA THR A 315 3.47 -14.30 3.70
C THR A 315 3.85 -13.07 2.90
N PHE A 316 4.83 -13.18 2.00
CA PHE A 316 5.44 -12.06 1.30
C PHE A 316 5.00 -11.99 -0.17
N ASN A 317 5.02 -10.80 -0.74
CA ASN A 317 4.79 -10.58 -2.16
C ASN A 317 5.88 -11.21 -3.06
N TRP A 318 6.96 -11.66 -2.48
CA TRP A 318 8.09 -12.36 -3.10
C TRP A 318 8.70 -11.63 -4.31
N GLY A 319 8.50 -10.31 -4.40
CA GLY A 319 8.98 -9.46 -5.49
C GLY A 319 7.91 -9.01 -6.48
N ALA A 320 6.68 -9.52 -6.39
CA ALA A 320 5.56 -9.11 -7.22
C ALA A 320 4.58 -8.26 -6.41
N GLY A 321 4.49 -6.96 -6.71
CA GLY A 321 3.61 -6.05 -5.98
C GLY A 321 2.23 -5.87 -6.60
N TYR A 322 2.05 -6.26 -7.87
CA TYR A 322 0.77 -6.18 -8.58
C TYR A 322 0.70 -7.24 -9.69
N TYR A 323 -0.50 -7.74 -9.95
CA TYR A 323 -0.74 -8.72 -11.01
C TYR A 323 -1.81 -8.23 -11.97
N LEU A 324 -1.61 -8.50 -13.25
CA LEU A 324 -2.53 -8.20 -14.34
C LEU A 324 -2.85 -9.51 -15.06
N PHE A 325 -4.12 -9.75 -15.30
CA PHE A 325 -4.59 -10.90 -16.05
C PHE A 325 -5.13 -10.43 -17.39
N VAL A 326 -4.53 -10.89 -18.46
CA VAL A 326 -4.82 -10.41 -19.82
C VAL A 326 -4.86 -11.59 -20.80
N PRO A 327 -5.61 -11.49 -21.92
CA PRO A 327 -5.52 -12.50 -22.96
C PRO A 327 -4.10 -12.55 -23.56
N GLU A 328 -3.69 -13.70 -24.07
CA GLU A 328 -2.37 -13.91 -24.69
C GLU A 328 -1.98 -12.81 -25.68
N SER A 329 -2.93 -12.36 -26.50
CA SER A 329 -2.72 -11.30 -27.50
C SER A 329 -2.30 -9.93 -26.93
N GLU A 330 -2.54 -9.67 -25.65
CA GLU A 330 -2.19 -8.42 -24.99
C GLU A 330 -0.91 -8.51 -24.14
N ALA A 331 -0.39 -9.72 -23.87
CA ALA A 331 0.70 -9.93 -22.91
C ALA A 331 1.97 -9.11 -23.24
N GLU A 332 2.45 -9.19 -24.50
CA GLU A 332 3.62 -8.43 -24.94
C GLU A 332 3.37 -6.92 -24.90
N ARG A 333 2.18 -6.48 -25.33
CA ARG A 333 1.79 -5.07 -25.34
C ARG A 333 1.74 -4.49 -23.92
N VAL A 334 1.18 -5.23 -22.97
CA VAL A 334 1.16 -4.83 -21.55
C VAL A 334 2.57 -4.66 -21.00
N CYS A 335 3.46 -5.62 -21.25
CA CYS A 335 4.85 -5.53 -20.83
C CYS A 335 5.59 -4.33 -21.47
N ALA A 336 5.29 -3.99 -22.72
CA ALA A 336 5.86 -2.83 -23.40
C ALA A 336 5.37 -1.52 -22.78
N LEU A 337 4.05 -1.35 -22.68
CA LEU A 337 3.42 -0.16 -22.06
C LEU A 337 3.85 0.04 -20.61
N GLY A 338 3.93 -1.05 -19.84
CA GLY A 338 4.40 -0.97 -18.45
C GLY A 338 5.85 -0.51 -18.35
N ARG A 339 6.72 -0.95 -19.25
CA ARG A 339 8.12 -0.51 -19.32
C ARG A 339 8.22 0.97 -19.69
N GLU A 340 7.42 1.44 -20.63
CA GLU A 340 7.34 2.87 -21.00
C GLU A 340 6.85 3.72 -19.82
N ALA A 341 5.94 3.19 -19.00
CA ALA A 341 5.46 3.82 -17.76
C ALA A 341 6.43 3.69 -16.57
N GLY A 342 7.63 3.10 -16.77
CA GLY A 342 8.67 2.99 -15.75
C GLY A 342 8.51 1.80 -14.80
N TYR A 343 7.75 0.77 -15.20
CA TYR A 343 7.57 -0.45 -14.41
C TYR A 343 8.36 -1.63 -15.00
N GLU A 344 8.92 -2.46 -14.14
CA GLU A 344 9.40 -3.78 -14.51
C GLU A 344 8.22 -4.75 -14.48
N LEU A 345 7.85 -5.26 -15.65
CA LEU A 345 6.81 -6.26 -15.82
C LEU A 345 7.39 -7.54 -16.42
N MET A 346 6.84 -8.67 -15.98
CA MET A 346 7.18 -9.98 -16.50
C MET A 346 5.92 -10.82 -16.70
N ASP A 347 5.81 -11.50 -17.83
CA ASP A 347 4.86 -12.59 -18.00
C ASP A 347 5.36 -13.80 -17.19
N VAL A 348 4.69 -14.09 -16.09
CA VAL A 348 5.14 -15.08 -15.12
C VAL A 348 4.37 -16.38 -15.20
N GLY A 349 3.24 -16.42 -15.91
CA GLY A 349 2.43 -17.63 -15.92
C GLY A 349 1.11 -17.49 -16.65
N VAL A 350 0.30 -18.53 -16.52
CA VAL A 350 -1.01 -18.63 -17.18
C VAL A 350 -2.07 -19.15 -16.22
N VAL A 351 -3.31 -18.75 -16.45
CA VAL A 351 -4.50 -19.32 -15.81
C VAL A 351 -4.89 -20.58 -16.57
N ALA A 352 -5.12 -21.68 -15.87
CA ALA A 352 -5.54 -22.96 -16.45
C ALA A 352 -6.83 -23.47 -15.78
N GLU A 353 -7.56 -24.35 -16.46
CA GLU A 353 -8.60 -25.12 -15.81
C GLU A 353 -8.00 -26.09 -14.79
N GLY A 354 -8.65 -26.27 -13.65
CA GLY A 354 -8.18 -27.20 -12.64
C GLY A 354 -8.56 -26.84 -11.22
N GLU A 355 -7.94 -27.51 -10.27
CA GLU A 355 -8.13 -27.21 -8.85
C GLU A 355 -7.68 -25.77 -8.55
N ARG A 356 -8.42 -25.11 -7.67
CA ARG A 356 -8.11 -23.74 -7.22
C ARG A 356 -6.85 -23.72 -6.38
N CYS A 357 -5.70 -23.41 -7.01
CA CYS A 357 -4.39 -23.32 -6.36
C CYS A 357 -3.41 -22.51 -7.19
N VAL A 358 -2.25 -22.23 -6.63
CA VAL A 358 -1.11 -21.68 -7.36
C VAL A 358 -0.03 -22.77 -7.46
N VAL A 359 0.36 -23.13 -8.68
CA VAL A 359 1.49 -24.02 -8.95
C VAL A 359 2.70 -23.15 -9.28
N PHE A 360 3.60 -23.02 -8.33
CA PHE A 360 4.83 -22.23 -8.46
C PHE A 360 5.98 -23.13 -8.94
N GLU A 361 6.09 -23.29 -10.26
CA GLU A 361 7.02 -24.23 -10.91
C GLU A 361 8.49 -23.90 -10.68
N PRO A 362 8.94 -22.60 -10.59
CA PRO A 362 10.35 -22.29 -10.37
C PRO A 362 10.97 -22.96 -9.13
N GLU A 363 10.15 -23.29 -8.14
CA GLU A 363 10.59 -23.92 -6.89
C GLU A 363 9.82 -25.24 -6.59
N GLY A 364 8.95 -25.68 -7.49
CA GLY A 364 8.19 -26.93 -7.34
C GLY A 364 7.19 -26.91 -6.17
N VAL A 365 6.61 -25.75 -5.85
CA VAL A 365 5.70 -25.59 -4.72
C VAL A 365 4.27 -25.37 -5.21
N THR A 366 3.30 -26.01 -4.56
CA THR A 366 1.88 -25.72 -4.74
C THR A 366 1.35 -25.01 -3.50
N LEU A 367 0.71 -23.84 -3.71
CA LEU A 367 0.11 -23.04 -2.66
C LEU A 367 -1.41 -23.18 -2.71
N PRO A 368 -2.07 -23.38 -1.55
CA PRO A 368 -3.52 -23.36 -1.47
C PRO A 368 -4.05 -21.95 -1.76
N PRO A 369 -5.35 -21.80 -2.03
CA PRO A 369 -5.98 -20.51 -2.15
C PRO A 369 -5.94 -19.71 -0.82
N PRO A 370 -6.14 -18.37 -0.85
CA PRO A 370 -6.20 -17.54 0.34
C PRO A 370 -7.15 -18.07 1.41
N GLY A 371 -6.72 -17.97 2.68
CA GLY A 371 -7.51 -18.41 3.84
C GLY A 371 -7.43 -19.91 4.16
N HIS A 372 -6.47 -20.64 3.59
CA HIS A 372 -6.23 -22.07 3.83
C HIS A 372 -4.81 -22.39 4.29
#